data_f51df1a7e1b6a568bb1e764486c39509
#
_entry.id   f51df1a7e1b6a568bb1e764486c39509
#
_cell.length_a   1.000
_cell.length_b   1.000
_cell.length_c   1.000
_cell.angle_alpha   90.00
_cell.angle_beta   90.00
_cell.angle_gamma   90.00
#
_symmetry.space_group_name_H-M   'P 1'
#
loop_
_entity.id
_entity.type
_entity.pdbx_description
1 polymer ?
#
loop_
_entity_poly.entity_id
_entity_poly.type
_entity_poly.pdbx_seq_one_letter_code
_entity_poly.pdbx_strand_id
1 'polypeptide(L)'
;PANFIGYGTFALAAMVAVAYLLRERGILADRLPTLEVLDDVMYKAIAVGFAFFTIATILGALWAAEAWGGYWSWDPKETWALIVWLNYAAWLHMRLMKGLRGRTAAWWALVGLLVTTFAFLGVNMFLSGLHSYGEL
;
A
#
# COMPACT_ATOMS: atom_id res chain seq x y z
N PRO A 1 3.44 -10.21 -11.44
CA PRO A 1 2.18 -9.55 -11.68
C PRO A 1 2.01 -8.22 -10.99
N ALA A 2 0.95 -7.51 -11.33
CA ALA A 2 0.71 -6.14 -10.90
C ALA A 2 0.65 -5.97 -9.38
N ASN A 3 0.16 -6.98 -8.64
CA ASN A 3 0.10 -6.92 -7.17
C ASN A 3 1.49 -6.79 -6.56
N PHE A 4 2.45 -7.58 -7.03
CA PHE A 4 3.82 -7.52 -6.53
C PHE A 4 4.44 -6.16 -6.80
N ILE A 5 4.19 -5.60 -8.00
CA ILE A 5 4.69 -4.28 -8.34
C ILE A 5 4.05 -3.22 -7.44
N GLY A 6 2.74 -3.32 -7.20
CA GLY A 6 2.04 -2.40 -6.31
C GLY A 6 2.57 -2.43 -4.88
N TYR A 7 2.70 -3.62 -4.30
CA TYR A 7 3.24 -3.76 -2.94
C TYR A 7 4.71 -3.35 -2.87
N GLY A 8 5.49 -3.68 -3.93
CA GLY A 8 6.89 -3.28 -4.00
C GLY A 8 7.05 -1.76 -4.00
N THR A 9 6.22 -1.05 -4.75
CA THR A 9 6.29 0.42 -4.79
C THR A 9 5.78 1.04 -3.49
N PHE A 10 4.77 0.43 -2.83
CA PHE A 10 4.34 0.89 -1.51
C PHE A 10 5.44 0.67 -0.47
N ALA A 11 6.15 -0.46 -0.54
CA ALA A 11 7.30 -0.71 0.33
C ALA A 11 8.40 0.32 0.09
N LEU A 12 8.68 0.64 -1.18
CA LEU A 12 9.64 1.68 -1.52
C LEU A 12 9.21 3.02 -0.93
N ALA A 13 7.94 3.36 -1.02
CA ALA A 13 7.42 4.61 -0.45
C ALA A 13 7.64 4.65 1.06
N ALA A 14 7.42 3.53 1.76
CA ALA A 14 7.65 3.47 3.20
C ALA A 14 9.13 3.58 3.54
N MET A 15 10.01 2.99 2.75
CA MET A 15 11.45 3.12 2.94
C MET A 15 11.88 4.57 2.75
N VAL A 16 11.36 5.24 1.74
CA VAL A 16 11.63 6.65 1.49
C VAL A 16 11.06 7.49 2.64
N ALA A 17 9.90 7.13 3.18
CA ALA A 17 9.31 7.81 4.33
C ALA A 17 10.22 7.71 5.56
N VAL A 18 10.79 6.53 5.81
CA VAL A 18 11.77 6.36 6.90
C VAL A 18 12.99 7.24 6.66
N ALA A 19 13.51 7.24 5.42
CA ALA A 19 14.65 8.09 5.07
C ALA A 19 14.33 9.56 5.29
N TYR A 20 13.12 9.99 4.93
CA TYR A 20 12.68 11.36 5.16
C TYR A 20 12.71 11.72 6.65
N LEU A 21 12.14 10.85 7.48
CA LEU A 21 12.07 11.09 8.92
C LEU A 21 13.46 11.09 9.56
N LEU A 22 14.36 10.21 9.11
CA LEU A 22 15.72 10.17 9.59
C LEU A 22 16.48 11.45 9.22
N ARG A 23 16.36 11.87 7.96
CA ARG A 23 17.03 13.09 7.51
C ARG A 23 16.50 14.32 8.23
N GLU A 24 15.22 14.39 8.48
CA GLU A 24 14.62 15.51 9.21
C GLU A 24 15.21 15.63 10.60
N ARG A 25 15.57 14.50 11.23
CA ARG A 25 16.21 14.48 12.55
C ARG A 25 17.73 14.66 12.47
N GLY A 26 18.27 14.87 11.28
CA GLY A 26 19.70 15.04 11.07
C GLY A 26 20.48 13.74 11.01
N ILE A 27 19.83 12.58 11.07
CA ILE A 27 20.47 11.29 10.99
C ILE A 27 20.77 10.98 9.52
N LEU A 28 22.02 10.64 9.22
CA LEU A 28 22.49 10.34 7.86
C LEU A 28 22.22 11.46 6.86
N ALA A 29 22.13 12.71 7.33
CA ALA A 29 21.80 13.85 6.47
C ALA A 29 22.77 14.00 5.31
N ASP A 30 24.05 13.67 5.51
CA ASP A 30 25.08 13.77 4.48
C ASP A 30 24.98 12.68 3.40
N ARG A 31 24.25 11.61 3.68
CA ARG A 31 24.15 10.45 2.78
C ARG A 31 22.80 10.34 2.10
N LEU A 32 21.81 11.07 2.59
CA LEU A 32 20.45 10.99 2.05
C LEU A 32 20.17 12.19 1.14
N PRO A 33 19.31 12.01 0.12
CA PRO A 33 18.86 13.14 -0.70
C PRO A 33 18.14 14.20 0.13
N THR A 34 17.90 15.35 -0.48
CA THR A 34 17.18 16.42 0.21
C THR A 34 15.77 16.00 0.58
N LEU A 35 15.20 16.67 1.58
CA LEU A 35 13.82 16.38 2.00
C LEU A 35 12.82 16.53 0.86
N GLU A 36 13.02 17.53 0.00
CA GLU A 36 12.13 17.74 -1.16
C GLU A 36 12.18 16.58 -2.14
N VAL A 37 13.38 16.05 -2.41
CA VAL A 37 13.54 14.90 -3.29
C VAL A 37 12.90 13.66 -2.67
N LEU A 38 13.10 13.42 -1.39
CA LEU A 38 12.52 12.28 -0.70
C LEU A 38 11.00 12.35 -0.71
N ASP A 39 10.44 13.53 -0.45
CA ASP A 39 8.99 13.73 -0.49
C ASP A 39 8.43 13.46 -1.89
N ASP A 40 9.09 13.94 -2.94
CA ASP A 40 8.66 13.72 -4.32
C ASP A 40 8.73 12.25 -4.72
N VAL A 41 9.81 11.55 -4.36
CA VAL A 41 9.96 10.12 -4.66
C VAL A 41 8.87 9.32 -3.93
N MET A 42 8.58 9.65 -2.67
CA MET A 42 7.52 9.01 -1.91
C MET A 42 6.17 9.16 -2.62
N TYR A 43 5.84 10.36 -3.05
CA TYR A 43 4.61 10.62 -3.79
C TYR A 43 4.54 9.80 -5.07
N LYS A 44 5.60 9.81 -5.86
CA LYS A 44 5.63 9.07 -7.12
C LYS A 44 5.53 7.57 -6.91
N ALA A 45 6.19 7.05 -5.88
CA ALA A 45 6.12 5.63 -5.55
C ALA A 45 4.69 5.23 -5.17
N ILE A 46 4.02 6.04 -4.34
CA ILE A 46 2.63 5.75 -3.96
C ILE A 46 1.71 5.85 -5.17
N ALA A 47 1.89 6.85 -6.02
CA ALA A 47 1.06 7.01 -7.22
C ALA A 47 1.21 5.82 -8.17
N VAL A 48 2.43 5.37 -8.41
CA VAL A 48 2.69 4.21 -9.27
C VAL A 48 2.12 2.94 -8.63
N GLY A 49 2.37 2.74 -7.34
CA GLY A 49 1.84 1.58 -6.61
C GLY A 49 0.32 1.54 -6.62
N PHE A 50 -0.31 2.68 -6.43
CA PHE A 50 -1.76 2.80 -6.46
C PHE A 50 -2.31 2.44 -7.85
N ALA A 51 -1.66 2.90 -8.92
CA ALA A 51 -2.08 2.58 -10.28
C ALA A 51 -2.01 1.08 -10.53
N PHE A 52 -0.88 0.43 -10.20
CA PHE A 52 -0.73 -1.02 -10.39
C PHE A 52 -1.68 -1.81 -9.49
N PHE A 53 -1.85 -1.37 -8.26
CA PHE A 53 -2.77 -2.04 -7.32
C PHE A 53 -4.21 -1.97 -7.83
N THR A 54 -4.61 -0.81 -8.36
CA THR A 54 -5.95 -0.63 -8.94
C THR A 54 -6.17 -1.55 -10.12
N ILE A 55 -5.18 -1.63 -11.03
CA ILE A 55 -5.25 -2.52 -12.20
C ILE A 55 -5.37 -3.97 -11.73
N ALA A 56 -4.55 -4.39 -10.76
CA ALA A 56 -4.58 -5.73 -10.24
C ALA A 56 -5.93 -6.09 -9.61
N THR A 57 -6.52 -5.13 -8.88
CA THR A 57 -7.82 -5.33 -8.25
C THR A 57 -8.92 -5.49 -9.31
N ILE A 58 -8.90 -4.67 -10.35
CA ILE A 58 -9.86 -4.76 -11.44
C ILE A 58 -9.72 -6.09 -12.18
N LEU A 59 -8.49 -6.49 -12.52
CA LEU A 59 -8.26 -7.76 -13.21
C LEU A 59 -8.69 -8.94 -12.35
N GLY A 60 -8.44 -8.88 -11.05
CA GLY A 60 -8.90 -9.90 -10.12
C GLY A 60 -10.41 -10.02 -10.07
N ALA A 61 -11.11 -8.88 -10.08
CA ALA A 61 -12.58 -8.85 -10.09
C ALA A 61 -13.12 -9.45 -11.40
N LEU A 62 -12.51 -9.12 -12.54
CA LEU A 62 -12.92 -9.69 -13.82
C LEU A 62 -12.71 -11.20 -13.86
N TRP A 63 -11.57 -11.66 -13.32
CA TRP A 63 -11.31 -13.09 -13.23
C TRP A 63 -12.36 -13.78 -12.35
N ALA A 64 -12.69 -13.19 -11.20
CA ALA A 64 -13.70 -13.74 -10.29
C ALA A 64 -15.06 -13.82 -10.95
N ALA A 65 -15.42 -12.84 -11.79
CA ALA A 65 -16.68 -12.86 -12.53
C ALA A 65 -16.76 -14.06 -13.47
N GLU A 66 -15.66 -14.39 -14.15
CA GLU A 66 -15.61 -15.55 -15.04
C GLU A 66 -15.56 -16.87 -14.30
N ALA A 67 -14.79 -16.92 -13.19
CA ALA A 67 -14.60 -18.16 -12.45
C ALA A 67 -15.78 -18.51 -11.54
N TRP A 68 -16.39 -17.51 -10.89
CA TRP A 68 -17.40 -17.71 -9.86
C TRP A 68 -18.73 -17.01 -10.13
N GLY A 69 -18.84 -16.30 -11.24
CA GLY A 69 -20.06 -15.61 -11.62
C GLY A 69 -20.34 -14.31 -10.89
N GLY A 70 -19.38 -13.78 -10.13
CA GLY A 70 -19.56 -12.52 -9.42
C GLY A 70 -18.26 -11.72 -9.33
N TYR A 71 -18.38 -10.40 -9.47
CA TYR A 71 -17.20 -9.51 -9.42
C TYR A 71 -16.70 -9.32 -8.01
N TRP A 72 -17.56 -9.41 -7.02
CA TRP A 72 -17.21 -9.07 -5.63
C TRP A 72 -18.04 -9.90 -4.68
N SER A 73 -17.41 -10.50 -3.70
CA SER A 73 -18.08 -11.37 -2.73
C SER A 73 -17.82 -11.01 -1.27
N TRP A 74 -17.09 -9.90 -1.03
CA TRP A 74 -16.76 -9.43 0.32
C TRP A 74 -16.00 -10.46 1.15
N ASP A 75 -15.18 -11.30 0.53
CA ASP A 75 -14.32 -12.18 1.29
C ASP A 75 -13.23 -11.34 1.99
N PRO A 76 -12.51 -11.90 2.98
CA PRO A 76 -11.50 -11.13 3.72
C PRO A 76 -10.42 -10.51 2.83
N LYS A 77 -9.98 -11.20 1.78
CA LYS A 77 -8.96 -10.67 0.87
C LYS A 77 -9.47 -9.47 0.10
N GLU A 78 -10.71 -9.55 -0.40
CA GLU A 78 -11.33 -8.44 -1.12
C GLU A 78 -11.52 -7.24 -0.21
N THR A 79 -11.99 -7.47 1.01
CA THR A 79 -12.21 -6.41 1.99
C THR A 79 -10.90 -5.71 2.33
N TRP A 80 -9.82 -6.47 2.55
CA TRP A 80 -8.51 -5.88 2.83
C TRP A 80 -7.96 -5.13 1.64
N ALA A 81 -8.16 -5.65 0.42
CA ALA A 81 -7.75 -4.93 -0.79
C ALA A 81 -8.46 -3.59 -0.88
N LEU A 82 -9.75 -3.54 -0.56
CA LEU A 82 -10.50 -2.29 -0.53
C LEU A 82 -9.96 -1.32 0.51
N ILE A 83 -9.65 -1.81 1.71
CA ILE A 83 -9.09 -0.97 2.78
C ILE A 83 -7.75 -0.38 2.35
N VAL A 84 -6.87 -1.18 1.76
CA VAL A 84 -5.58 -0.72 1.25
C VAL A 84 -5.79 0.33 0.17
N TRP A 85 -6.68 0.06 -0.77
CA TRP A 85 -6.99 0.98 -1.85
C TRP A 85 -7.50 2.32 -1.31
N LEU A 86 -8.42 2.28 -0.36
CA LEU A 86 -8.97 3.50 0.26
C LEU A 86 -7.89 4.27 1.00
N ASN A 87 -6.99 3.59 1.69
CA ASN A 87 -5.89 4.25 2.40
C ASN A 87 -5.02 5.07 1.45
N TYR A 88 -4.59 4.47 0.35
CA TYR A 88 -3.72 5.16 -0.59
C TYR A 88 -4.48 6.16 -1.46
N ALA A 89 -5.75 5.89 -1.75
CA ALA A 89 -6.61 6.87 -2.41
C ALA A 89 -6.74 8.12 -1.55
N ALA A 90 -6.98 7.96 -0.25
CA ALA A 90 -7.07 9.06 0.68
C ALA A 90 -5.74 9.84 0.78
N TRP A 91 -4.62 9.11 0.85
CA TRP A 91 -3.30 9.75 0.88
C TRP A 91 -3.06 10.61 -0.36
N LEU A 92 -3.33 10.06 -1.54
CA LEU A 92 -3.17 10.79 -2.80
C LEU A 92 -4.14 11.97 -2.90
N HIS A 93 -5.38 11.76 -2.49
CA HIS A 93 -6.38 12.83 -2.49
C HIS A 93 -5.94 13.99 -1.61
N MET A 94 -5.49 13.70 -0.40
CA MET A 94 -5.02 14.73 0.52
C MET A 94 -3.78 15.43 -0.03
N ARG A 95 -2.88 14.68 -0.67
CA ARG A 95 -1.69 15.27 -1.30
C ARG A 95 -2.06 16.24 -2.40
N LEU A 96 -2.93 15.82 -3.30
CA LEU A 96 -3.27 16.61 -4.49
C LEU A 96 -4.21 17.76 -4.18
N MET A 97 -5.14 17.56 -3.23
CA MET A 97 -6.18 18.56 -2.94
C MET A 97 -5.87 19.42 -1.73
N LYS A 98 -5.19 18.88 -0.72
CA LYS A 98 -4.92 19.59 0.52
C LYS A 98 -3.45 19.86 0.76
N GLY A 99 -2.57 19.46 -0.17
CA GLY A 99 -1.15 19.72 -0.05
C GLY A 99 -0.43 18.88 1.00
N LEU A 100 -0.91 17.67 1.28
CA LEU A 100 -0.25 16.77 2.22
C LEU A 100 1.21 16.56 1.82
N ARG A 101 2.15 16.96 2.66
CA ARG A 101 3.58 16.89 2.37
C ARG A 101 4.37 16.70 3.65
N GLY A 102 5.63 16.31 3.48
CA GLY A 102 6.61 16.33 4.54
C GLY A 102 6.38 15.27 5.60
N ARG A 103 6.55 15.68 6.84
CA ARG A 103 6.51 14.75 7.99
C ARG A 103 5.19 13.98 8.08
N THR A 104 4.08 14.68 7.95
CA THR A 104 2.76 14.05 8.04
C THR A 104 2.56 13.02 6.93
N ALA A 105 2.95 13.37 5.71
CA ALA A 105 2.87 12.44 4.57
C ALA A 105 3.76 11.21 4.80
N ALA A 106 4.97 11.41 5.31
CA ALA A 106 5.90 10.32 5.59
C ALA A 106 5.38 9.39 6.67
N TRP A 107 4.85 9.93 7.77
CA TRP A 107 4.27 9.11 8.84
C TRP A 107 3.07 8.31 8.34
N TRP A 108 2.19 8.94 7.56
CA TRP A 108 1.03 8.24 7.00
C TRP A 108 1.47 7.09 6.09
N ALA A 109 2.45 7.34 5.20
CA ALA A 109 2.96 6.30 4.30
C ALA A 109 3.55 5.12 5.08
N LEU A 110 4.33 5.40 6.11
CA LEU A 110 4.96 4.37 6.93
C LEU A 110 3.91 3.57 7.73
N VAL A 111 3.05 4.26 8.47
CA VAL A 111 2.02 3.62 9.29
C VAL A 111 1.04 2.86 8.41
N GLY A 112 0.66 3.43 7.28
CA GLY A 112 -0.23 2.78 6.33
C GLY A 112 0.32 1.46 5.82
N LEU A 113 1.60 1.42 5.46
CA LEU A 113 2.22 0.17 5.03
C LEU A 113 2.31 -0.85 6.16
N LEU A 114 2.68 -0.41 7.37
CA LEU A 114 2.76 -1.32 8.52
C LEU A 114 1.40 -1.96 8.81
N VAL A 115 0.34 -1.16 8.83
CA VAL A 115 -1.02 -1.66 9.05
C VAL A 115 -1.43 -2.60 7.92
N THR A 116 -1.16 -2.22 6.67
CA THR A 116 -1.47 -3.03 5.50
C THR A 116 -0.77 -4.38 5.54
N THR A 117 0.53 -4.37 5.85
CA THR A 117 1.33 -5.61 5.92
C THR A 117 0.83 -6.50 7.04
N PHE A 118 0.58 -5.94 8.22
CA PHE A 118 0.07 -6.70 9.36
C PHE A 118 -1.29 -7.33 9.03
N ALA A 119 -2.17 -6.55 8.44
CA ALA A 119 -3.50 -7.03 8.06
C ALA A 119 -3.42 -8.13 7.01
N PHE A 120 -2.56 -7.95 6.00
CA PHE A 120 -2.36 -8.94 4.95
C PHE A 120 -1.84 -10.26 5.52
N LEU A 121 -0.84 -10.20 6.38
CA LEU A 121 -0.31 -11.40 7.03
C LEU A 121 -1.35 -12.05 7.93
N GLY A 122 -2.09 -11.26 8.69
CA GLY A 122 -3.16 -11.77 9.55
C GLY A 122 -4.25 -12.48 8.77
N VAL A 123 -4.69 -11.88 7.66
CA VAL A 123 -5.71 -12.50 6.79
C VAL A 123 -5.18 -13.81 6.21
N ASN A 124 -3.96 -13.82 5.70
CA ASN A 124 -3.39 -15.02 5.12
C ASN A 124 -3.23 -16.14 6.15
N MET A 125 -2.75 -15.81 7.34
CA MET A 125 -2.60 -16.79 8.41
C MET A 125 -3.96 -17.33 8.85
N PHE A 126 -4.94 -16.46 8.99
CA PHE A 126 -6.29 -16.85 9.37
C PHE A 126 -6.92 -17.77 8.32
N LEU A 127 -6.84 -17.39 7.05
CA LEU A 127 -7.37 -18.20 5.96
C LEU A 127 -6.64 -19.53 5.83
N SER A 128 -5.32 -19.54 5.99
CA SER A 128 -4.55 -20.79 5.98
C SER A 128 -4.99 -21.71 7.10
N GLY A 129 -5.24 -21.17 8.29
CA GLY A 129 -5.76 -21.96 9.41
C GLY A 129 -7.10 -22.58 9.09
N LEU A 130 -8.02 -21.80 8.51
CA LEU A 130 -9.35 -22.29 8.11
C LEU A 130 -9.24 -23.32 7.00
N HIS A 131 -8.39 -23.09 6.01
CA HIS A 131 -8.18 -24.05 4.92
C HIS A 131 -7.57 -25.34 5.43
N SER A 132 -6.63 -25.25 6.38
CA SER A 132 -6.02 -26.41 6.99
C SER A 132 -7.07 -27.30 7.66
N TYR A 133 -8.02 -26.70 8.37
CA TYR A 133 -9.13 -27.44 8.96
C TYR A 133 -10.09 -28.00 7.89
N GLY A 134 -10.32 -27.24 6.84
CA GLY A 134 -11.22 -27.65 5.76
C GLY A 134 -10.69 -28.81 4.94
N GLU A 135 -9.39 -28.98 4.85
CA GLU A 135 -8.74 -30.06 4.11
C GLU A 135 -8.67 -31.37 4.88
N LEU A 136 -8.91 -31.32 6.17
CA LEU A 136 -8.90 -32.50 7.00
C LEU A 136 -10.27 -33.20 6.94
#